data_fb9621bfce0f25f3dbfea0d61d8d23a2
#
_entry.id   fb9621bfce0f25f3dbfea0d61d8d23a2
#
_cell.length_a   1.000
_cell.length_b   1.000
_cell.length_c   1.000
_cell.angle_alpha   90.00
_cell.angle_beta   90.00
_cell.angle_gamma   90.00
#
_symmetry.space_group_name_H-M   'P 1'
#
loop_
_entity.id
_entity.type
_entity.pdbx_description
1 polymer ?
#
loop_
_entity_poly.entity_id
_entity_poly.type
_entity_poly.pdbx_seq_one_letter_code
_entity_poly.pdbx_strand_id
1 'polypeptide(L)'
;MTSGEAGTEREVRISLPARIYIGVVLLAAVGAVVATPLLGPTLPAMTIRGIGFLPATRVSHPWVALIVLQALFLICDSARAPVTSRQTKWSPSSSATLAAAVLLGPGAAGLVGAMSLLSVRRRLQAEERLFNGAMHALAGIAAGRVYLAIHGSVGLPRWQGAGDVYHVLLAFAIAAAVHVLANHGLLYGISRLNRSNPVLRTEMPESSLVLLLASDLGYASLGLVIAALWVTMEWFAAVIVLVPLFVARWAMAQFAEEQRAYAATMNALCQAVETKDYYTRGHGDRVSRGAVMIARQISMNSARTDAIRFAGMLHDVGKLGVPTQVLQKTGPLTEDEFATIQLHPMRGLEIVREIGFLYEALNGIMHHHERIDGRGYPMGLAGHEIPEFARVIAVADAFDSMTSTRSYREAKSIDQAIVELRKGAGTQFDPLIVQAFIAALAQVGWELPGPAGAPIDLATVTVQDHDDPTAPLQVVVP
;
A
#
# COMPACT_ATOMS: atom_id res chain seq x y z
N MET A 1 -44.63 6.63 -17.53
CA MET A 1 -44.40 5.39 -16.77
C MET A 1 -43.09 4.82 -17.27
N THR A 2 -42.02 5.21 -16.64
CA THR A 2 -40.64 4.74 -16.95
C THR A 2 -39.93 4.58 -15.63
N SER A 3 -39.70 3.35 -15.28
CA SER A 3 -38.94 2.93 -14.10
C SER A 3 -37.46 3.31 -14.26
N GLY A 4 -36.99 4.26 -13.44
CA GLY A 4 -35.59 4.57 -13.31
C GLY A 4 -34.85 3.46 -12.58
N GLU A 5 -33.93 2.82 -13.24
CA GLU A 5 -32.91 1.99 -12.58
C GLU A 5 -31.85 2.90 -11.98
N ALA A 6 -31.99 3.15 -10.69
CA ALA A 6 -30.94 3.75 -9.88
C ALA A 6 -29.79 2.75 -9.79
N GLY A 7 -28.61 3.15 -10.29
CA GLY A 7 -27.36 2.43 -10.10
C GLY A 7 -27.07 2.27 -8.61
N THR A 8 -27.28 1.09 -8.08
CA THR A 8 -26.97 0.73 -6.70
C THR A 8 -25.44 0.67 -6.54
N GLU A 9 -24.85 1.67 -5.88
CA GLU A 9 -23.60 1.48 -5.18
C GLU A 9 -23.73 0.17 -4.38
N ARG A 10 -22.91 -0.83 -4.69
CA ARG A 10 -22.84 -2.05 -3.89
C ARG A 10 -22.36 -1.66 -2.50
N GLU A 11 -23.28 -1.38 -1.59
CA GLU A 11 -23.00 -1.38 -0.16
C GLU A 11 -22.27 -2.68 0.18
N VAL A 12 -21.01 -2.56 0.58
CA VAL A 12 -20.21 -3.71 1.01
C VAL A 12 -20.84 -4.21 2.32
N ARG A 13 -21.80 -5.13 2.23
CA ARG A 13 -22.49 -5.69 3.39
C ARG A 13 -21.51 -6.55 4.19
N ILE A 14 -21.34 -6.18 5.46
CA ILE A 14 -20.59 -7.00 6.42
C ILE A 14 -21.34 -8.32 6.63
N SER A 15 -20.63 -9.45 6.55
CA SER A 15 -21.21 -10.78 6.70
C SER A 15 -21.78 -10.99 8.11
N LEU A 16 -22.82 -11.82 8.24
CA LEU A 16 -23.41 -12.13 9.55
C LEU A 16 -22.38 -12.65 10.57
N PRO A 17 -21.46 -13.59 10.22
CA PRO A 17 -20.41 -14.01 11.14
C PRO A 17 -19.50 -12.87 11.61
N ALA A 18 -19.18 -11.91 10.73
CA ALA A 18 -18.39 -10.74 11.10
C ALA A 18 -19.16 -9.80 12.03
N ARG A 19 -20.48 -9.61 11.84
CA ARG A 19 -21.31 -8.82 12.78
C ARG A 19 -21.39 -9.45 14.16
N ILE A 20 -21.56 -10.78 14.23
CA ILE A 20 -21.54 -11.50 15.51
C ILE A 20 -20.19 -11.32 16.20
N TYR A 21 -19.09 -11.43 15.46
CA TYR A 21 -17.74 -11.22 15.99
C TYR A 21 -17.54 -9.80 16.52
N ILE A 22 -18.00 -8.78 15.80
CA ILE A 22 -18.00 -7.37 16.27
C ILE A 22 -18.76 -7.26 17.59
N GLY A 23 -19.94 -7.85 17.70
CA GLY A 23 -20.76 -7.87 18.91
C GLY A 23 -20.03 -8.51 20.10
N VAL A 24 -19.36 -9.66 19.87
CA VAL A 24 -18.60 -10.35 20.91
C VAL A 24 -17.42 -9.49 21.38
N VAL A 25 -16.65 -8.92 20.45
CA VAL A 25 -15.51 -8.04 20.76
C VAL A 25 -15.96 -6.80 21.51
N LEU A 26 -17.10 -6.20 21.14
CA LEU A 26 -17.68 -5.05 21.82
C LEU A 26 -18.10 -5.39 23.27
N LEU A 27 -18.81 -6.49 23.46
CA LEU A 27 -19.21 -6.95 24.79
C LEU A 27 -18.01 -7.26 25.67
N ALA A 28 -16.98 -7.90 25.12
CA ALA A 28 -15.74 -8.15 25.83
C ALA A 28 -15.04 -6.85 26.23
N ALA A 29 -15.01 -5.85 25.35
CA ALA A 29 -14.41 -4.54 25.63
C ALA A 29 -15.16 -3.80 26.72
N VAL A 30 -16.49 -3.73 26.67
CA VAL A 30 -17.33 -3.11 27.69
C VAL A 30 -17.12 -3.82 29.03
N GLY A 31 -17.18 -5.16 29.06
CA GLY A 31 -16.94 -5.94 30.27
C GLY A 31 -15.54 -5.69 30.85
N ALA A 32 -14.50 -5.64 30.00
CA ALA A 32 -13.14 -5.39 30.43
C ALA A 32 -12.96 -3.96 31.01
N VAL A 33 -13.59 -2.95 30.39
CA VAL A 33 -13.55 -1.55 30.87
C VAL A 33 -14.27 -1.45 32.21
N VAL A 34 -15.46 -2.03 32.35
CA VAL A 34 -16.23 -2.01 33.61
C VAL A 34 -15.52 -2.75 34.76
N ALA A 35 -14.88 -3.91 34.41
CA ALA A 35 -14.16 -4.70 35.42
C ALA A 35 -12.77 -4.15 35.78
N THR A 36 -12.32 -3.06 35.14
CA THR A 36 -10.98 -2.51 35.36
C THR A 36 -11.08 -1.12 35.99
N PRO A 37 -10.45 -0.85 37.14
CA PRO A 37 -10.42 0.47 37.71
C PRO A 37 -9.89 1.52 36.72
N LEU A 38 -10.54 2.68 36.68
CA LEU A 38 -10.21 3.73 35.71
C LEU A 38 -8.78 4.24 35.87
N LEU A 39 -8.38 4.48 37.09
CA LEU A 39 -7.02 4.82 37.47
C LEU A 39 -6.49 3.65 38.28
N GLY A 40 -5.26 3.22 37.95
CA GLY A 40 -4.66 2.05 38.59
C GLY A 40 -4.79 2.07 40.11
N PRO A 41 -4.93 0.92 40.76
CA PRO A 41 -5.12 0.85 42.16
C PRO A 41 -3.97 1.56 42.89
N THR A 42 -4.29 2.40 43.80
CA THR A 42 -3.37 2.87 44.84
C THR A 42 -3.12 1.73 45.82
N LEU A 43 -2.76 0.54 45.33
CA LEU A 43 -2.44 -0.59 46.17
C LEU A 43 -1.17 -0.24 46.96
N PRO A 44 -1.17 -0.38 48.29
CA PRO A 44 0.08 -0.41 49.04
C PRO A 44 0.90 -1.55 48.41
N ALA A 45 2.17 -1.28 48.14
CA ALA A 45 3.11 -2.24 47.58
C ALA A 45 2.97 -3.58 48.33
N MET A 46 2.48 -4.62 47.64
CA MET A 46 2.60 -5.97 48.17
C MET A 46 4.10 -6.28 48.15
N THR A 47 4.71 -6.11 49.31
CA THR A 47 6.11 -6.46 49.54
C THR A 47 6.26 -7.97 49.44
N ILE A 48 6.61 -8.47 48.27
CA ILE A 48 7.25 -9.78 48.18
C ILE A 48 8.63 -9.59 48.78
N ARG A 49 8.82 -10.10 50.01
CA ARG A 49 10.09 -10.01 50.74
C ARG A 49 11.22 -10.50 49.83
N GLY A 50 12.11 -9.60 49.43
CA GLY A 50 13.34 -9.91 48.72
C GLY A 50 13.61 -9.15 47.41
N ILE A 51 12.59 -8.53 46.80
CA ILE A 51 12.79 -7.68 45.63
C ILE A 51 12.22 -6.30 45.99
N GLY A 52 13.10 -5.34 46.23
CA GLY A 52 12.72 -3.99 46.61
C GLY A 52 12.03 -3.26 45.47
N PHE A 53 10.69 -3.23 45.47
CA PHE A 53 9.93 -2.38 44.57
C PHE A 53 10.05 -0.95 45.04
N LEU A 54 10.66 -0.12 44.21
CA LEU A 54 10.75 1.30 44.43
C LEU A 54 9.37 1.95 44.26
N PRO A 55 9.01 2.96 45.09
CA PRO A 55 7.77 3.69 44.92
C PRO A 55 7.79 4.39 43.54
N ALA A 56 6.83 4.06 42.70
CA ALA A 56 6.66 4.72 41.41
C ALA A 56 6.32 6.21 41.59
N THR A 57 6.80 7.03 40.69
CA THR A 57 6.42 8.45 40.64
C THR A 57 4.96 8.54 40.21
N ARG A 58 4.12 9.15 41.06
CA ARG A 58 2.71 9.40 40.74
C ARG A 58 2.61 10.57 39.78
N VAL A 59 1.72 10.43 38.78
CA VAL A 59 1.34 11.54 37.90
C VAL A 59 0.63 12.62 38.74
N SER A 60 1.09 13.87 38.68
CA SER A 60 0.56 14.99 39.49
C SER A 60 -0.92 15.25 39.19
N HIS A 61 -1.28 15.17 37.88
CA HIS A 61 -2.62 15.47 37.38
C HIS A 61 -3.13 14.35 36.47
N PRO A 62 -3.62 13.21 37.02
CA PRO A 62 -3.96 12.03 36.22
C PRO A 62 -5.09 12.28 35.21
N TRP A 63 -6.03 13.15 35.49
CA TRP A 63 -7.11 13.52 34.58
C TRP A 63 -6.61 14.36 33.40
N VAL A 64 -5.64 15.24 33.62
CA VAL A 64 -4.98 16.00 32.55
C VAL A 64 -4.22 15.04 31.65
N ALA A 65 -3.50 14.09 32.24
CA ALA A 65 -2.78 13.06 31.47
C ALA A 65 -3.75 12.23 30.61
N LEU A 66 -4.86 11.80 31.16
CA LEU A 66 -5.88 11.05 30.44
C LEU A 66 -6.41 11.84 29.22
N ILE A 67 -6.83 13.11 29.46
CA ILE A 67 -7.37 13.96 28.38
C ILE A 67 -6.35 14.23 27.30
N VAL A 68 -5.10 14.54 27.67
CA VAL A 68 -4.03 14.79 26.71
C VAL A 68 -3.71 13.54 25.88
N LEU A 69 -3.63 12.36 26.50
CA LEU A 69 -3.37 11.12 25.81
C LEU A 69 -4.56 10.68 24.92
N GLN A 70 -5.80 10.96 25.31
CA GLN A 70 -6.98 10.78 24.48
C GLN A 70 -6.95 11.70 23.25
N ALA A 71 -6.62 12.97 23.43
CA ALA A 71 -6.46 13.91 22.32
C ALA A 71 -5.32 13.48 21.38
N LEU A 72 -4.17 13.07 21.93
CA LEU A 72 -3.05 12.53 21.16
C LEU A 72 -3.46 11.30 20.34
N PHE A 73 -4.16 10.35 20.97
CA PHE A 73 -4.68 9.18 20.29
C PHE A 73 -5.58 9.57 19.12
N LEU A 74 -6.55 10.46 19.35
CA LEU A 74 -7.52 10.88 18.34
C LEU A 74 -6.86 11.60 17.17
N ILE A 75 -5.89 12.47 17.44
CA ILE A 75 -5.09 13.14 16.40
C ILE A 75 -4.34 12.10 15.57
N CYS A 76 -3.63 11.18 16.21
CA CYS A 76 -2.86 10.14 15.54
C CYS A 76 -3.74 9.16 14.74
N ASP A 77 -4.89 8.77 15.29
CA ASP A 77 -5.81 7.82 14.66
C ASP A 77 -6.58 8.44 13.49
N SER A 78 -7.00 9.71 13.61
CA SER A 78 -7.69 10.44 12.54
C SER A 78 -6.76 10.76 11.37
N ALA A 79 -5.48 10.88 11.65
CA ALA A 79 -4.46 11.33 10.73
C ALA A 79 -3.74 10.21 9.95
N ARG A 80 -4.35 9.04 9.72
CA ARG A 80 -3.73 7.92 8.97
C ARG A 80 -3.43 8.29 7.53
N ALA A 81 -2.15 8.21 7.13
CA ALA A 81 -1.74 8.34 5.74
C ALA A 81 -1.62 6.96 5.07
N PRO A 82 -2.03 6.78 3.82
CA PRO A 82 -1.64 5.61 3.04
C PRO A 82 -0.15 5.70 2.74
N VAL A 83 0.64 4.73 3.20
CA VAL A 83 2.11 4.74 3.02
C VAL A 83 2.56 4.10 1.72
N THR A 84 1.71 3.31 1.07
CA THR A 84 1.97 2.71 -0.24
C THR A 84 0.68 2.46 -0.99
N SER A 85 0.76 2.20 -2.30
CA SER A 85 -0.35 1.73 -3.15
C SER A 85 -0.99 0.42 -2.64
N ARG A 86 -0.36 -0.27 -1.71
CA ARG A 86 -0.85 -1.47 -1.00
C ARG A 86 -1.23 -1.09 0.43
N GLN A 87 -2.28 -0.36 0.62
CA GLN A 87 -3.20 -0.19 1.77
C GLN A 87 -2.70 -0.44 3.22
N THR A 88 -1.42 -0.44 3.52
CA THR A 88 -0.92 -0.58 4.88
C THR A 88 -1.07 0.76 5.61
N LYS A 89 -2.13 0.89 6.38
CA LYS A 89 -2.48 2.12 7.09
C LYS A 89 -1.76 2.14 8.44
N TRP A 90 -0.68 2.88 8.55
CA TRP A 90 0.08 3.04 9.78
C TRP A 90 -0.56 4.10 10.67
N SER A 91 -0.68 3.80 11.95
CA SER A 91 -1.20 4.75 12.94
C SER A 91 -0.33 4.76 14.19
N PRO A 92 0.28 5.89 14.58
CA PRO A 92 1.04 6.00 15.80
C PRO A 92 0.16 6.09 17.08
N SER A 93 -1.15 5.83 16.96
CA SER A 93 -2.09 5.90 18.10
C SER A 93 -1.76 4.93 19.23
N SER A 94 -1.08 3.81 18.95
CA SER A 94 -0.60 2.86 19.97
C SER A 94 0.34 3.52 21.00
N SER A 95 1.11 4.55 20.62
CA SER A 95 1.99 5.29 21.53
C SER A 95 1.21 5.93 22.68
N ALA A 96 0.07 6.56 22.39
CA ALA A 96 -0.77 7.17 23.42
C ALA A 96 -1.41 6.12 24.35
N THR A 97 -1.86 5.00 23.79
CA THR A 97 -2.43 3.88 24.55
C THR A 97 -1.41 3.27 25.50
N LEU A 98 -0.19 3.03 25.02
CA LEU A 98 0.88 2.44 25.85
C LEU A 98 1.44 3.42 26.87
N ALA A 99 1.53 4.72 26.53
CA ALA A 99 1.84 5.74 27.53
C ALA A 99 0.79 5.77 28.66
N ALA A 100 -0.50 5.66 28.32
CA ALA A 100 -1.57 5.57 29.31
C ALA A 100 -1.47 4.29 30.15
N ALA A 101 -1.09 3.17 29.56
CA ALA A 101 -0.87 1.91 30.27
C ALA A 101 0.22 2.03 31.34
N VAL A 102 1.32 2.71 31.02
CA VAL A 102 2.44 2.96 31.93
C VAL A 102 2.08 3.98 33.00
N LEU A 103 1.55 5.15 32.62
CA LEU A 103 1.34 6.28 33.48
C LEU A 103 0.10 6.15 34.39
N LEU A 104 -0.98 5.59 33.84
CA LEU A 104 -2.31 5.62 34.45
C LEU A 104 -2.90 4.24 34.70
N GLY A 105 -2.35 3.21 34.06
CA GLY A 105 -2.78 1.82 34.19
C GLY A 105 -3.78 1.33 33.13
N PRO A 106 -4.26 0.09 33.31
CA PRO A 106 -5.01 -0.62 32.27
C PRO A 106 -6.37 0.02 31.93
N GLY A 107 -7.09 0.56 32.92
CA GLY A 107 -8.38 1.22 32.67
C GLY A 107 -8.25 2.45 31.79
N ALA A 108 -7.28 3.31 32.11
CA ALA A 108 -6.97 4.49 31.29
C ALA A 108 -6.50 4.14 29.90
N ALA A 109 -5.65 3.11 29.75
CA ALA A 109 -5.22 2.60 28.44
C ALA A 109 -6.42 2.14 27.59
N GLY A 110 -7.38 1.45 28.20
CA GLY A 110 -8.63 1.06 27.53
C GLY A 110 -9.45 2.25 27.06
N LEU A 111 -9.60 3.28 27.89
CA LEU A 111 -10.34 4.50 27.52
C LEU A 111 -9.65 5.31 26.42
N VAL A 112 -8.31 5.39 26.46
CA VAL A 112 -7.54 6.02 25.38
C VAL A 112 -7.73 5.25 24.07
N GLY A 113 -7.64 3.92 24.09
CA GLY A 113 -7.90 3.09 22.91
C GLY A 113 -9.33 3.22 22.37
N ALA A 114 -10.33 3.33 23.26
CA ALA A 114 -11.73 3.53 22.89
C ALA A 114 -12.00 4.83 22.12
N MET A 115 -11.09 5.81 22.16
CA MET A 115 -11.21 7.05 21.39
C MET A 115 -11.26 6.83 19.88
N SER A 116 -10.87 5.66 19.39
CA SER A 116 -11.05 5.29 17.98
C SER A 116 -12.53 5.30 17.52
N LEU A 117 -13.49 5.21 18.45
CA LEU A 117 -14.92 5.42 18.19
C LEU A 117 -15.22 6.82 17.63
N LEU A 118 -14.49 7.84 18.10
CA LEU A 118 -14.65 9.24 17.74
C LEU A 118 -13.77 9.69 16.58
N SER A 119 -13.01 8.76 15.99
CA SER A 119 -12.09 9.06 14.87
C SER A 119 -12.84 9.67 13.68
N VAL A 120 -12.36 10.85 13.22
CA VAL A 120 -12.97 11.61 12.12
C VAL A 120 -12.51 11.04 10.78
N ARG A 121 -12.89 9.79 10.50
CA ARG A 121 -12.64 9.16 9.20
C ARG A 121 -13.90 9.21 8.36
N ARG A 122 -13.90 9.98 7.30
CA ARG A 122 -15.07 10.28 6.46
C ARG A 122 -15.77 9.05 5.84
N ARG A 123 -15.11 7.86 5.80
CA ARG A 123 -15.63 6.67 5.09
C ARG A 123 -15.83 5.43 5.95
N LEU A 124 -15.75 5.51 7.30
CA LEU A 124 -15.98 4.34 8.15
C LEU A 124 -17.46 4.19 8.48
N GLN A 125 -17.99 2.98 8.26
CA GLN A 125 -19.33 2.60 8.74
C GLN A 125 -19.36 2.54 10.28
N ALA A 126 -20.54 2.69 10.87
CA ALA A 126 -20.71 2.66 12.33
C ALA A 126 -20.17 1.37 12.95
N GLU A 127 -20.40 0.22 12.31
CA GLU A 127 -19.91 -1.10 12.75
C GLU A 127 -18.38 -1.17 12.79
N GLU A 128 -17.71 -0.57 11.82
CA GLU A 128 -16.22 -0.51 11.79
C GLU A 128 -15.67 0.38 12.88
N ARG A 129 -16.33 1.50 13.19
CA ARG A 129 -15.93 2.38 14.31
C ARG A 129 -16.08 1.68 15.64
N LEU A 130 -17.21 0.99 15.86
CA LEU A 130 -17.47 0.19 17.06
C LEU A 130 -16.40 -0.89 17.24
N PHE A 131 -16.09 -1.63 16.17
CA PHE A 131 -15.06 -2.66 16.21
C PHE A 131 -13.68 -2.08 16.55
N ASN A 132 -13.26 -1.02 15.86
CA ASN A 132 -11.96 -0.39 16.08
C ASN A 132 -11.82 0.14 17.52
N GLY A 133 -12.84 0.81 18.04
CA GLY A 133 -12.84 1.29 19.42
C GLY A 133 -12.73 0.16 20.45
N ALA A 134 -13.51 -0.91 20.25
CA ALA A 134 -13.47 -2.08 21.14
C ALA A 134 -12.13 -2.82 21.06
N MET A 135 -11.59 -3.00 19.87
CA MET A 135 -10.31 -3.64 19.61
C MET A 135 -9.15 -2.89 20.29
N HIS A 136 -9.06 -1.57 20.09
CA HIS A 136 -8.01 -0.77 20.73
C HIS A 136 -8.17 -0.70 22.25
N ALA A 137 -9.41 -0.67 22.75
CA ALA A 137 -9.67 -0.71 24.20
C ALA A 137 -9.17 -2.02 24.81
N LEU A 138 -9.52 -3.17 24.22
CA LEU A 138 -9.05 -4.47 24.70
C LEU A 138 -7.54 -4.61 24.64
N ALA A 139 -6.91 -4.20 23.53
CA ALA A 139 -5.46 -4.23 23.39
C ALA A 139 -4.76 -3.35 24.45
N GLY A 140 -5.31 -2.16 24.72
CA GLY A 140 -4.80 -1.26 25.74
C GLY A 140 -4.93 -1.82 27.17
N ILE A 141 -6.11 -2.39 27.51
CA ILE A 141 -6.33 -3.03 28.81
C ILE A 141 -5.38 -4.23 28.99
N ALA A 142 -5.24 -5.08 27.98
CA ALA A 142 -4.37 -6.25 28.03
C ALA A 142 -2.91 -5.83 28.27
N ALA A 143 -2.41 -4.86 27.50
CA ALA A 143 -1.07 -4.33 27.67
C ALA A 143 -0.85 -3.71 29.07
N GLY A 144 -1.79 -2.90 29.54
CA GLY A 144 -1.70 -2.28 30.86
C GLY A 144 -1.74 -3.30 32.01
N ARG A 145 -2.52 -4.38 31.87
CA ARG A 145 -2.54 -5.49 32.83
C ARG A 145 -1.22 -6.26 32.87
N VAL A 146 -0.64 -6.51 31.70
CA VAL A 146 0.67 -7.19 31.61
C VAL A 146 1.77 -6.29 32.18
N TYR A 147 1.78 -5.00 31.83
CA TYR A 147 2.73 -4.05 32.41
C TYR A 147 2.65 -4.04 33.95
N LEU A 148 1.43 -3.91 34.49
CA LEU A 148 1.19 -3.91 35.91
C LEU A 148 1.59 -5.24 36.59
N ALA A 149 1.35 -6.36 35.97
CA ALA A 149 1.71 -7.68 36.49
C ALA A 149 3.23 -7.88 36.59
N ILE A 150 4.00 -7.34 35.62
CA ILE A 150 5.46 -7.50 35.58
C ILE A 150 6.13 -6.40 36.40
N HIS A 151 5.72 -5.13 36.23
CA HIS A 151 6.33 -3.98 36.92
C HIS A 151 5.84 -3.83 38.37
N GLY A 152 4.66 -4.34 38.70
CA GLY A 152 4.06 -4.33 40.02
C GLY A 152 3.38 -3.01 40.41
N SER A 153 3.55 -1.92 39.65
CA SER A 153 2.95 -0.62 39.94
C SER A 153 2.71 0.20 38.66
N VAL A 154 1.83 1.20 38.79
CA VAL A 154 1.60 2.20 37.74
C VAL A 154 2.59 3.35 37.92
N GLY A 155 3.07 3.89 36.77
CA GLY A 155 4.07 4.95 36.75
C GLY A 155 5.48 4.43 36.51
N LEU A 156 6.46 5.31 36.49
CA LEU A 156 7.86 4.97 36.36
C LEU A 156 8.55 5.02 37.74
N PRO A 157 9.50 4.10 38.01
CA PRO A 157 10.26 4.11 39.24
C PRO A 157 11.14 5.37 39.31
N ARG A 158 11.50 5.78 40.52
CA ARG A 158 12.62 6.69 40.70
C ARG A 158 13.90 5.93 40.39
N TRP A 159 14.60 6.37 39.34
CA TRP A 159 15.81 5.70 38.84
C TRP A 159 16.87 5.68 39.94
N GLN A 160 17.27 4.49 40.40
CA GLN A 160 18.36 4.31 41.37
C GLN A 160 19.53 3.54 40.77
N GLY A 161 19.34 2.93 39.58
CA GLY A 161 20.39 2.19 38.88
C GLY A 161 19.95 1.59 37.56
N ALA A 162 20.88 0.96 36.87
CA ALA A 162 20.65 0.31 35.57
C ALA A 162 19.59 -0.82 35.66
N GLY A 163 19.48 -1.48 36.82
CA GLY A 163 18.49 -2.54 37.03
C GLY A 163 17.05 -2.09 36.87
N ASP A 164 16.73 -0.86 37.36
CA ASP A 164 15.39 -0.30 37.21
C ASP A 164 15.05 -0.04 35.76
N VAL A 165 16.04 0.42 34.97
CA VAL A 165 15.87 0.66 33.54
C VAL A 165 15.53 -0.64 32.81
N TYR A 166 16.31 -1.70 33.05
CA TYR A 166 16.07 -3.00 32.43
C TYR A 166 14.70 -3.58 32.78
N HIS A 167 14.28 -3.44 34.05
CA HIS A 167 12.99 -3.93 34.51
C HIS A 167 11.82 -3.22 33.82
N VAL A 168 11.88 -1.89 33.74
CA VAL A 168 10.86 -1.08 33.02
C VAL A 168 10.84 -1.40 31.53
N LEU A 169 12.01 -1.48 30.89
CA LEU A 169 12.12 -1.80 29.47
C LEU A 169 11.55 -3.18 29.16
N LEU A 170 11.86 -4.19 29.98
CA LEU A 170 11.34 -5.54 29.81
C LEU A 170 9.81 -5.58 29.97
N ALA A 171 9.29 -5.00 31.08
CA ALA A 171 7.85 -4.93 31.33
C ALA A 171 7.11 -4.23 30.20
N PHE A 172 7.67 -3.11 29.72
CA PHE A 172 7.11 -2.36 28.60
C PHE A 172 7.18 -3.13 27.28
N ALA A 173 8.31 -3.76 26.96
CA ALA A 173 8.47 -4.52 25.71
C ALA A 173 7.46 -5.69 25.63
N ILE A 174 7.24 -6.40 26.73
CA ILE A 174 6.24 -7.47 26.78
C ILE A 174 4.82 -6.91 26.68
N ALA A 175 4.51 -5.80 27.35
CA ALA A 175 3.22 -5.13 27.24
C ALA A 175 2.94 -4.62 25.82
N ALA A 176 3.95 -4.04 25.16
CA ALA A 176 3.87 -3.59 23.78
C ALA A 176 3.64 -4.77 22.82
N ALA A 177 4.35 -5.87 23.00
CA ALA A 177 4.13 -7.08 22.22
C ALA A 177 2.71 -7.63 22.37
N VAL A 178 2.18 -7.65 23.60
CA VAL A 178 0.79 -8.06 23.87
C VAL A 178 -0.20 -7.12 23.21
N HIS A 179 0.04 -5.80 23.25
CA HIS A 179 -0.80 -4.82 22.55
C HIS A 179 -0.86 -5.10 21.05
N VAL A 180 0.30 -5.29 20.40
CA VAL A 180 0.42 -5.55 18.97
C VAL A 180 -0.27 -6.86 18.61
N LEU A 181 0.00 -7.94 19.35
CA LEU A 181 -0.60 -9.25 19.11
C LEU A 181 -2.13 -9.23 19.29
N ALA A 182 -2.64 -8.58 20.33
CA ALA A 182 -4.07 -8.44 20.56
C ALA A 182 -4.74 -7.65 19.41
N ASN A 183 -4.15 -6.53 19.02
CA ASN A 183 -4.66 -5.69 17.93
C ASN A 183 -4.70 -6.44 16.61
N HIS A 184 -3.59 -7.06 16.20
CA HIS A 184 -3.51 -7.81 14.94
C HIS A 184 -4.32 -9.11 14.98
N GLY A 185 -4.39 -9.79 16.13
CA GLY A 185 -5.19 -11.00 16.30
C GLY A 185 -6.68 -10.75 16.12
N LEU A 186 -7.21 -9.67 16.72
CA LEU A 186 -8.60 -9.28 16.55
C LEU A 186 -8.91 -8.83 15.12
N LEU A 187 -7.99 -8.09 14.50
CA LEU A 187 -8.11 -7.68 13.09
C LEU A 187 -8.07 -8.88 12.13
N TYR A 188 -7.20 -9.84 12.38
CA TYR A 188 -7.14 -11.09 11.61
C TYR A 188 -8.43 -11.90 11.74
N GLY A 189 -9.00 -11.97 12.96
CA GLY A 189 -10.28 -12.66 13.18
C GLY A 189 -11.40 -12.10 12.32
N ILE A 190 -11.59 -10.78 12.30
CA ILE A 190 -12.65 -10.17 11.46
C ILE A 190 -12.38 -10.33 9.96
N SER A 191 -11.12 -10.24 9.54
CA SER A 191 -10.75 -10.41 8.13
C SER A 191 -11.06 -11.83 7.61
N ARG A 192 -10.87 -12.84 8.45
CA ARG A 192 -11.22 -14.23 8.13
C ARG A 192 -12.72 -14.46 8.00
N LEU A 193 -13.52 -13.79 8.82
CA LEU A 193 -14.97 -13.94 8.83
C LEU A 193 -15.66 -13.13 7.73
N ASN A 194 -15.02 -12.09 7.23
CA ASN A 194 -15.54 -11.23 6.16
C ASN A 194 -14.90 -11.53 4.79
N ARG A 195 -14.80 -12.81 4.42
CA ARG A 195 -14.15 -13.30 3.19
C ARG A 195 -14.75 -12.79 1.88
N SER A 196 -15.96 -12.26 1.91
CA SER A 196 -16.66 -11.71 0.73
C SER A 196 -16.12 -10.32 0.32
N ASN A 197 -15.27 -9.69 1.13
CA ASN A 197 -14.69 -8.39 0.79
C ASN A 197 -13.27 -8.55 0.23
N PRO A 198 -13.05 -8.37 -1.08
CA PRO A 198 -11.73 -8.50 -1.71
C PRO A 198 -10.70 -7.49 -1.16
N VAL A 199 -11.15 -6.37 -0.58
CA VAL A 199 -10.30 -5.34 0.03
C VAL A 199 -9.60 -5.85 1.30
N LEU A 200 -10.21 -6.81 2.01
CA LEU A 200 -9.64 -7.44 3.21
C LEU A 200 -8.85 -8.73 2.92
N ARG A 201 -8.86 -9.17 1.67
CA ARG A 201 -8.13 -10.35 1.20
C ARG A 201 -6.69 -10.00 0.86
N THR A 202 -6.00 -9.35 1.77
CA THR A 202 -4.57 -9.09 1.63
C THR A 202 -3.83 -10.36 2.02
N GLU A 203 -3.45 -11.15 1.03
CA GLU A 203 -2.32 -12.06 1.17
C GLU A 203 -1.09 -11.17 1.38
N MET A 204 -0.78 -10.86 2.64
CA MET A 204 0.43 -10.10 2.95
C MET A 204 1.63 -11.02 2.74
N PRO A 205 2.58 -10.66 1.89
CA PRO A 205 3.84 -11.39 1.84
C PRO A 205 4.50 -11.34 3.23
N GLU A 206 5.17 -12.41 3.63
CA GLU A 206 5.79 -12.55 4.95
C GLU A 206 6.70 -11.37 5.31
N SER A 207 7.42 -10.82 4.33
CA SER A 207 8.22 -9.61 4.48
C SER A 207 7.41 -8.37 4.90
N SER A 208 6.15 -8.28 4.51
CA SER A 208 5.26 -7.18 4.89
C SER A 208 4.77 -7.31 6.34
N LEU A 209 4.63 -8.53 6.85
CA LEU A 209 4.24 -8.78 8.24
C LEU A 209 5.35 -8.35 9.20
N VAL A 210 6.60 -8.71 8.91
CA VAL A 210 7.77 -8.31 9.72
C VAL A 210 7.89 -6.78 9.76
N LEU A 211 7.75 -6.12 8.63
CA LEU A 211 7.81 -4.66 8.57
C LEU A 211 6.67 -3.99 9.35
N LEU A 212 5.46 -4.56 9.30
CA LEU A 212 4.29 -4.11 10.06
C LEU A 212 4.53 -4.22 11.56
N LEU A 213 4.96 -5.40 12.03
CA LEU A 213 5.27 -5.63 13.44
C LEU A 213 6.41 -4.74 13.94
N ALA A 214 7.45 -4.55 13.13
CA ALA A 214 8.58 -3.67 13.45
C ALA A 214 8.13 -2.21 13.56
N SER A 215 7.25 -1.75 12.69
CA SER A 215 6.73 -0.39 12.74
C SER A 215 5.83 -0.15 13.96
N ASP A 216 4.95 -1.10 14.27
CA ASP A 216 4.09 -0.99 15.44
C ASP A 216 4.89 -1.00 16.74
N LEU A 217 5.96 -1.79 16.80
CA LEU A 217 6.88 -1.79 17.93
C LEU A 217 7.67 -0.47 18.02
N GLY A 218 8.06 0.10 16.88
CA GLY A 218 8.67 1.43 16.81
C GLY A 218 7.76 2.52 17.34
N TYR A 219 6.49 2.54 16.97
CA TYR A 219 5.50 3.47 17.53
C TYR A 219 5.19 3.20 19.00
N ALA A 220 5.19 1.94 19.40
CA ALA A 220 5.03 1.56 20.78
C ALA A 220 6.12 2.18 21.66
N SER A 221 7.39 2.18 21.20
CA SER A 221 8.50 2.77 21.95
C SER A 221 8.32 4.26 22.24
N LEU A 222 7.66 5.01 21.37
CA LEU A 222 7.29 6.42 21.63
C LEU A 222 6.36 6.56 22.82
N GLY A 223 5.54 5.55 23.11
CA GLY A 223 4.69 5.55 24.32
C GLY A 223 5.54 5.55 25.61
N LEU A 224 6.65 4.83 25.63
CA LEU A 224 7.57 4.86 26.76
C LEU A 224 8.31 6.20 26.84
N VAL A 225 8.69 6.79 25.69
CA VAL A 225 9.30 8.14 25.66
C VAL A 225 8.33 9.18 26.21
N ILE A 226 7.05 9.15 25.82
CA ILE A 226 6.03 10.02 26.37
C ILE A 226 5.94 9.84 27.89
N ALA A 227 5.88 8.59 28.36
CA ALA A 227 5.78 8.29 29.79
C ALA A 227 7.02 8.78 30.57
N ALA A 228 8.22 8.61 30.02
CA ALA A 228 9.46 9.08 30.64
C ALA A 228 9.53 10.62 30.71
N LEU A 229 9.19 11.30 29.65
CA LEU A 229 9.17 12.76 29.59
C LEU A 229 8.03 13.34 30.43
N TRP A 230 6.94 12.60 30.64
CA TRP A 230 5.80 13.08 31.46
C TRP A 230 6.17 13.43 32.87
N VAL A 231 7.11 12.70 33.47
CA VAL A 231 7.57 12.90 34.83
C VAL A 231 8.15 14.31 35.05
N THR A 232 8.76 14.88 34.03
CA THR A 232 9.45 16.18 34.07
C THR A 232 8.71 17.30 33.36
N MET A 233 8.00 16.98 32.29
CA MET A 233 7.43 17.96 31.37
C MET A 233 5.90 17.91 31.29
N GLU A 234 5.27 16.95 31.98
CA GLU A 234 3.82 16.75 31.99
C GLU A 234 3.20 16.73 30.59
N TRP A 235 2.14 17.50 30.33
CA TRP A 235 1.44 17.55 29.05
C TRP A 235 2.35 17.97 27.87
N PHE A 236 3.43 18.69 28.15
CA PHE A 236 4.36 19.14 27.11
C PHE A 236 5.12 17.96 26.48
N ALA A 237 5.27 16.84 27.17
CA ALA A 237 5.82 15.61 26.64
C ALA A 237 5.05 15.12 25.41
N ALA A 238 3.73 15.22 25.39
CA ALA A 238 2.91 14.87 24.24
C ALA A 238 3.18 15.78 23.04
N VAL A 239 3.38 17.08 23.28
CA VAL A 239 3.70 18.06 22.20
C VAL A 239 5.06 17.77 21.59
N ILE A 240 6.09 17.49 22.41
CA ILE A 240 7.44 17.17 21.94
C ILE A 240 7.42 15.94 21.02
N VAL A 241 6.62 14.93 21.33
CA VAL A 241 6.52 13.73 20.51
C VAL A 241 5.64 13.94 19.28
N LEU A 242 4.59 14.77 19.37
CA LEU A 242 3.73 15.09 18.23
C LEU A 242 4.46 15.81 17.10
N VAL A 243 5.38 16.73 17.41
CA VAL A 243 6.06 17.52 16.38
C VAL A 243 6.86 16.64 15.40
N PRO A 244 7.80 15.77 15.84
CA PRO A 244 8.51 14.90 14.90
C PRO A 244 7.60 13.90 14.22
N LEU A 245 6.55 13.39 14.88
CA LEU A 245 5.55 12.54 14.24
C LEU A 245 4.79 13.27 13.13
N PHE A 246 4.42 14.52 13.38
CA PHE A 246 3.74 15.35 12.38
C PHE A 246 4.66 15.65 11.19
N VAL A 247 5.92 16.01 11.45
CA VAL A 247 6.92 16.27 10.40
C VAL A 247 7.17 15.01 9.55
N ALA A 248 7.40 13.86 10.21
CA ALA A 248 7.59 12.60 9.49
C ALA A 248 6.36 12.22 8.65
N ARG A 249 5.17 12.41 9.21
CA ARG A 249 3.93 12.17 8.50
C ARG A 249 3.74 13.12 7.31
N TRP A 250 4.00 14.41 7.50
CA TRP A 250 3.91 15.40 6.45
C TRP A 250 4.87 15.06 5.30
N ALA A 251 6.12 14.73 5.62
CA ALA A 251 7.12 14.31 4.64
C ALA A 251 6.67 13.04 3.87
N MET A 252 6.11 12.04 4.57
CA MET A 252 5.57 10.84 3.92
C MET A 252 4.34 11.13 3.06
N ALA A 253 3.48 12.06 3.48
CA ALA A 253 2.32 12.46 2.68
C ALA A 253 2.75 13.17 1.39
N GLN A 254 3.74 14.08 1.46
CA GLN A 254 4.34 14.74 0.30
C GLN A 254 4.97 13.72 -0.65
N PHE A 255 5.75 12.79 -0.13
CA PHE A 255 6.34 11.72 -0.95
C PHE A 255 5.27 10.86 -1.65
N ALA A 256 4.19 10.50 -0.92
CA ALA A 256 3.10 9.73 -1.51
C ALA A 256 2.33 10.52 -2.58
N GLU A 257 2.16 11.82 -2.41
CA GLU A 257 1.54 12.71 -3.39
C GLU A 257 2.40 12.85 -4.65
N GLU A 258 3.71 13.04 -4.47
CA GLU A 258 4.67 13.07 -5.57
C GLU A 258 4.62 11.77 -6.38
N GLN A 259 4.63 10.61 -5.72
CA GLN A 259 4.51 9.31 -6.40
C GLN A 259 3.19 9.16 -7.17
N ARG A 260 2.09 9.69 -6.64
CA ARG A 260 0.80 9.70 -7.36
C ARG A 260 0.82 10.63 -8.58
N ALA A 261 1.42 11.79 -8.43
CA ALA A 261 1.58 12.74 -9.54
C ALA A 261 2.42 12.14 -10.67
N TYR A 262 3.52 11.45 -10.33
CA TYR A 262 4.30 10.70 -11.32
C TYR A 262 3.46 9.62 -12.02
N ALA A 263 2.75 8.79 -11.26
CA ALA A 263 1.91 7.75 -11.86
C ALA A 263 0.80 8.34 -12.76
N ALA A 264 0.17 9.43 -12.34
CA ALA A 264 -0.85 10.13 -13.14
C ALA A 264 -0.25 10.69 -14.43
N THR A 265 0.94 11.28 -14.39
CA THR A 265 1.63 11.80 -15.58
C THR A 265 1.97 10.67 -16.55
N MET A 266 2.48 9.54 -16.05
CA MET A 266 2.77 8.36 -16.88
C MET A 266 1.51 7.83 -17.55
N ASN A 267 0.42 7.70 -16.80
CA ASN A 267 -0.87 7.26 -17.34
C ASN A 267 -1.39 8.24 -18.42
N ALA A 268 -1.25 9.54 -18.20
CA ALA A 268 -1.66 10.54 -19.18
C ALA A 268 -0.85 10.46 -20.49
N LEU A 269 0.47 10.22 -20.40
CA LEU A 269 1.31 9.99 -21.57
C LEU A 269 0.90 8.72 -22.33
N CYS A 270 0.63 7.61 -21.64
CA CYS A 270 0.13 6.39 -22.26
C CYS A 270 -1.21 6.62 -22.96
N GLN A 271 -2.14 7.31 -22.30
CA GLN A 271 -3.44 7.61 -22.86
C GLN A 271 -3.32 8.51 -24.10
N ALA A 272 -2.37 9.44 -24.14
CA ALA A 272 -2.09 10.27 -25.31
C ALA A 272 -1.60 9.40 -26.52
N VAL A 273 -0.74 8.41 -26.27
CA VAL A 273 -0.32 7.45 -27.30
C VAL A 273 -1.50 6.63 -27.79
N GLU A 274 -2.30 6.07 -26.88
CA GLU A 274 -3.47 5.26 -27.21
C GLU A 274 -4.55 6.03 -27.97
N THR A 275 -4.69 7.33 -27.72
CA THR A 275 -5.60 8.20 -28.47
C THR A 275 -5.12 8.39 -29.92
N LYS A 276 -3.81 8.42 -30.12
CA LYS A 276 -3.20 8.62 -31.44
C LYS A 276 -3.10 7.31 -32.23
N ASP A 277 -2.75 6.21 -31.55
CA ASP A 277 -2.69 4.86 -32.09
C ASP A 277 -3.82 4.02 -31.49
N TYR A 278 -4.98 4.05 -32.12
CA TYR A 278 -6.23 3.43 -31.64
C TYR A 278 -6.10 1.92 -31.32
N TYR A 279 -5.09 1.27 -31.89
CA TYR A 279 -4.86 -0.17 -31.69
C TYR A 279 -4.09 -0.49 -30.41
N THR A 280 -3.62 0.52 -29.69
CA THR A 280 -2.80 0.36 -28.48
C THR A 280 -3.59 0.52 -27.18
N ARG A 281 -4.94 0.62 -27.22
CA ARG A 281 -5.74 0.81 -26.01
C ARG A 281 -5.47 -0.29 -24.97
N GLY A 282 -4.98 0.11 -23.78
CA GLY A 282 -4.60 -0.76 -22.68
C GLY A 282 -3.39 -1.66 -22.98
N HIS A 283 -2.75 -1.49 -24.13
CA HIS A 283 -1.55 -2.24 -24.50
C HIS A 283 -0.39 -1.95 -23.55
N GLY A 284 -0.10 -0.68 -23.29
CA GLY A 284 0.96 -0.28 -22.38
C GLY A 284 0.82 -0.91 -20.99
N ASP A 285 -0.40 -0.94 -20.43
CA ASP A 285 -0.69 -1.59 -19.16
C ASP A 285 -0.46 -3.12 -19.20
N ARG A 286 -0.86 -3.78 -20.29
CA ARG A 286 -0.69 -5.22 -20.43
C ARG A 286 0.78 -5.59 -20.62
N VAL A 287 1.52 -4.85 -21.45
CA VAL A 287 2.98 -5.03 -21.61
C VAL A 287 3.71 -4.78 -20.28
N SER A 288 3.34 -3.74 -19.55
CA SER A 288 3.83 -3.44 -18.20
C SER A 288 3.60 -4.62 -17.24
N ARG A 289 2.39 -5.20 -17.23
CA ARG A 289 2.08 -6.39 -16.41
C ARG A 289 2.93 -7.60 -16.81
N GLY A 290 3.05 -7.88 -18.09
CA GLY A 290 3.91 -8.96 -18.62
C GLY A 290 5.37 -8.79 -18.23
N ALA A 291 5.91 -7.57 -18.36
CA ALA A 291 7.27 -7.25 -17.97
C ALA A 291 7.50 -7.46 -16.45
N VAL A 292 6.55 -7.05 -15.60
CA VAL A 292 6.59 -7.29 -14.14
C VAL A 292 6.52 -8.78 -13.80
N MET A 293 5.72 -9.57 -14.52
CA MET A 293 5.66 -11.02 -14.34
C MET A 293 7.01 -11.67 -14.62
N ILE A 294 7.66 -11.29 -15.73
CA ILE A 294 9.00 -11.76 -16.09
C ILE A 294 10.01 -11.31 -15.01
N ALA A 295 10.03 -10.03 -14.65
CA ALA A 295 10.96 -9.46 -13.68
C ALA A 295 10.94 -10.20 -12.34
N ARG A 296 9.77 -10.54 -11.85
CA ARG A 296 9.60 -11.34 -10.62
C ARG A 296 10.12 -12.77 -10.78
N GLN A 297 9.87 -13.39 -11.92
CA GLN A 297 10.29 -14.76 -12.20
C GLN A 297 11.82 -14.89 -12.30
N ILE A 298 12.50 -13.84 -12.79
CA ILE A 298 13.97 -13.79 -12.83
C ILE A 298 14.57 -13.12 -11.57
N SER A 299 13.77 -12.95 -10.51
CA SER A 299 14.18 -12.43 -9.20
C SER A 299 14.79 -11.02 -9.25
N MET A 300 14.29 -10.14 -10.12
CA MET A 300 14.64 -8.71 -10.06
C MET A 300 14.24 -8.11 -8.71
N ASN A 301 15.07 -7.23 -8.16
CA ASN A 301 14.73 -6.51 -6.94
C ASN A 301 13.52 -5.57 -7.15
N SER A 302 12.91 -5.11 -6.06
CA SER A 302 11.68 -4.30 -6.12
C SER A 302 11.86 -2.99 -6.87
N ALA A 303 13.01 -2.31 -6.74
CA ALA A 303 13.29 -1.05 -7.41
C ALA A 303 13.36 -1.24 -8.94
N ARG A 304 14.05 -2.27 -9.40
CA ARG A 304 14.11 -2.61 -10.84
C ARG A 304 12.76 -3.11 -11.37
N THR A 305 11.98 -3.83 -10.54
CA THR A 305 10.63 -4.26 -10.91
C THR A 305 9.69 -3.07 -11.10
N ASP A 306 9.83 -2.02 -10.28
CA ASP A 306 9.06 -0.79 -10.47
C ASP A 306 9.53 0.00 -11.70
N ALA A 307 10.83 0.06 -11.95
CA ALA A 307 11.39 0.72 -13.13
C ALA A 307 10.95 0.04 -14.44
N ILE A 308 10.99 -1.30 -14.52
CA ILE A 308 10.57 -2.04 -15.72
C ILE A 308 9.06 -1.96 -15.96
N ARG A 309 8.26 -1.81 -14.89
CA ARG A 309 6.83 -1.53 -15.00
C ARG A 309 6.58 -0.26 -15.80
N PHE A 310 7.29 0.82 -15.49
CA PHE A 310 7.19 2.08 -16.22
C PHE A 310 7.78 1.97 -17.63
N ALA A 311 8.88 1.25 -17.79
CA ALA A 311 9.46 1.03 -19.12
C ALA A 311 8.49 0.31 -20.07
N GLY A 312 7.84 -0.76 -19.61
CA GLY A 312 6.82 -1.47 -20.38
C GLY A 312 5.58 -0.61 -20.66
N MET A 313 5.18 0.25 -19.73
CA MET A 313 4.06 1.16 -19.93
C MET A 313 4.37 2.23 -21.00
N LEU A 314 5.59 2.73 -21.05
CA LEU A 314 6.01 3.87 -21.88
C LEU A 314 6.82 3.48 -23.11
N HIS A 315 7.04 2.17 -23.40
CA HIS A 315 7.91 1.74 -24.48
C HIS A 315 7.57 2.37 -25.83
N ASP A 316 6.29 2.59 -26.06
CA ASP A 316 5.71 3.14 -27.27
C ASP A 316 5.49 4.66 -27.25
N VAL A 317 5.89 5.38 -26.19
CA VAL A 317 5.60 6.83 -26.02
C VAL A 317 6.11 7.68 -27.19
N GLY A 318 7.17 7.25 -27.85
CA GLY A 318 7.73 7.91 -29.04
C GLY A 318 6.83 7.89 -30.27
N LYS A 319 5.77 7.08 -30.31
CA LYS A 319 4.74 7.12 -31.35
C LYS A 319 4.01 8.47 -31.39
N LEU A 320 4.07 9.25 -30.31
CA LEU A 320 3.60 10.64 -30.33
C LEU A 320 4.31 11.49 -31.38
N GLY A 321 5.55 11.17 -31.73
CA GLY A 321 6.32 11.85 -32.77
C GLY A 321 6.07 11.32 -34.20
N VAL A 322 5.35 10.19 -34.39
CA VAL A 322 5.07 9.61 -35.71
C VAL A 322 3.81 10.25 -36.30
N PRO A 323 3.74 10.59 -37.58
CA PRO A 323 2.53 11.13 -38.20
C PRO A 323 1.33 10.17 -38.06
N THR A 324 0.16 10.68 -37.67
CA THR A 324 -1.05 9.89 -37.45
C THR A 324 -1.47 9.10 -38.69
N GLN A 325 -1.32 9.69 -39.88
CA GLN A 325 -1.64 9.03 -41.15
C GLN A 325 -0.81 7.77 -41.40
N VAL A 326 0.44 7.74 -40.92
CA VAL A 326 1.33 6.56 -41.03
C VAL A 326 0.91 5.50 -40.01
N LEU A 327 0.62 5.88 -38.77
CA LEU A 327 0.20 4.94 -37.71
C LEU A 327 -1.15 4.28 -38.01
N GLN A 328 -2.09 5.02 -38.59
CA GLN A 328 -3.46 4.55 -38.86
C GLN A 328 -3.65 4.00 -40.26
N LYS A 329 -2.58 3.86 -41.04
CA LYS A 329 -2.65 3.31 -42.41
C LYS A 329 -3.11 1.86 -42.38
N THR A 330 -4.15 1.53 -43.12
CA THR A 330 -4.73 0.19 -43.20
C THR A 330 -4.06 -0.71 -44.26
N GLY A 331 -3.26 -0.14 -45.15
CA GLY A 331 -2.51 -0.84 -46.21
C GLY A 331 -1.05 -1.07 -45.81
N PRO A 332 -0.26 -1.74 -46.68
CA PRO A 332 1.17 -1.93 -46.49
C PRO A 332 1.89 -0.58 -46.39
N LEU A 333 2.84 -0.49 -45.47
CA LEU A 333 3.70 0.69 -45.33
C LEU A 333 4.74 0.72 -46.45
N THR A 334 5.08 1.90 -46.94
CA THR A 334 6.26 2.13 -47.76
C THR A 334 7.54 2.02 -46.93
N GLU A 335 8.70 1.90 -47.55
CA GLU A 335 9.99 1.87 -46.84
C GLU A 335 10.22 3.13 -46.02
N ASP A 336 9.88 4.33 -46.54
CA ASP A 336 10.00 5.63 -45.84
C ASP A 336 9.03 5.74 -44.64
N GLU A 337 7.80 5.25 -44.79
CA GLU A 337 6.82 5.21 -43.73
C GLU A 337 7.29 4.26 -42.63
N PHE A 338 7.82 3.07 -42.98
CA PHE A 338 8.36 2.14 -42.01
C PHE A 338 9.59 2.72 -41.27
N ALA A 339 10.52 3.35 -42.02
CA ALA A 339 11.67 4.04 -41.45
C ALA A 339 11.22 5.14 -40.44
N THR A 340 10.13 5.85 -40.75
CA THR A 340 9.56 6.86 -39.83
C THR A 340 9.03 6.24 -38.54
N ILE A 341 8.43 5.05 -38.60
CA ILE A 341 7.98 4.32 -37.41
C ILE A 341 9.18 3.83 -36.61
N GLN A 342 10.24 3.31 -37.27
CA GLN A 342 11.44 2.82 -36.58
C GLN A 342 12.15 3.88 -35.72
N LEU A 343 11.85 5.15 -35.91
CA LEU A 343 12.40 6.22 -35.06
C LEU A 343 11.69 6.36 -33.72
N HIS A 344 10.52 5.71 -33.48
CA HIS A 344 9.79 5.93 -32.22
C HIS A 344 10.56 5.52 -30.96
N PRO A 345 11.43 4.50 -30.90
CA PRO A 345 12.19 4.22 -29.69
C PRO A 345 13.13 5.37 -29.31
N MET A 346 13.80 5.97 -30.30
CA MET A 346 14.66 7.13 -30.07
C MET A 346 13.88 8.36 -29.62
N ARG A 347 12.74 8.63 -30.27
CA ARG A 347 11.83 9.71 -29.85
C ARG A 347 11.23 9.47 -28.47
N GLY A 348 10.96 8.20 -28.14
CA GLY A 348 10.52 7.81 -26.80
C GLY A 348 11.56 8.16 -25.75
N LEU A 349 12.83 7.85 -25.99
CA LEU A 349 13.93 8.26 -25.13
C LEU A 349 13.98 9.78 -24.95
N GLU A 350 13.86 10.56 -26.03
CA GLU A 350 13.86 12.02 -25.95
C GLU A 350 12.73 12.58 -25.08
N ILE A 351 11.53 12.00 -25.15
CA ILE A 351 10.36 12.45 -24.38
C ILE A 351 10.55 12.19 -22.88
N VAL A 352 11.14 11.05 -22.50
CA VAL A 352 11.17 10.62 -21.09
C VAL A 352 12.54 10.75 -20.41
N ARG A 353 13.60 11.16 -21.10
CA ARG A 353 14.98 11.21 -20.56
C ARG A 353 15.15 12.12 -19.33
N GLU A 354 14.35 13.17 -19.20
CA GLU A 354 14.41 14.11 -18.08
C GLU A 354 13.75 13.55 -16.79
N ILE A 355 13.12 12.38 -16.88
CA ILE A 355 12.47 11.73 -15.74
C ILE A 355 13.51 10.89 -14.98
N GLY A 356 14.16 11.47 -13.98
CA GLY A 356 15.38 10.93 -13.34
C GLY A 356 15.28 9.51 -12.77
N PHE A 357 14.11 9.08 -12.29
CA PHE A 357 13.94 7.71 -11.76
C PHE A 357 13.80 6.63 -12.87
N LEU A 358 13.69 7.02 -14.13
CA LEU A 358 13.56 6.11 -15.27
C LEU A 358 14.90 5.73 -15.92
N TYR A 359 16.05 6.06 -15.35
CA TYR A 359 17.35 5.90 -16.00
C TYR A 359 17.58 4.50 -16.61
N GLU A 360 17.29 3.41 -15.86
CA GLU A 360 17.40 2.04 -16.38
C GLU A 360 16.26 1.72 -17.38
N ALA A 361 15.07 2.32 -17.19
CA ALA A 361 13.92 2.19 -18.08
C ALA A 361 14.18 2.78 -19.47
N LEU A 362 15.00 3.84 -19.57
CA LEU A 362 15.34 4.49 -20.82
C LEU A 362 15.95 3.51 -21.82
N ASN A 363 16.85 2.65 -21.36
CA ASN A 363 17.46 1.61 -22.19
C ASN A 363 16.42 0.58 -22.64
N GLY A 364 15.46 0.25 -21.81
CA GLY A 364 14.34 -0.60 -22.16
C GLY A 364 13.48 0.00 -23.28
N ILE A 365 13.14 1.28 -23.16
CA ILE A 365 12.34 2.02 -24.14
C ILE A 365 13.06 2.18 -25.47
N MET A 366 14.37 2.50 -25.43
CA MET A 366 15.15 2.73 -26.65
C MET A 366 15.36 1.46 -27.46
N HIS A 367 15.54 0.30 -26.81
CA HIS A 367 16.03 -0.91 -27.44
C HIS A 367 15.01 -2.07 -27.49
N HIS A 368 13.71 -1.83 -27.22
CA HIS A 368 12.70 -2.90 -27.15
C HIS A 368 12.40 -3.58 -28.49
N HIS A 369 12.84 -3.02 -29.60
CA HIS A 369 12.76 -3.62 -30.93
C HIS A 369 14.08 -4.24 -31.41
N GLU A 370 15.11 -4.27 -30.57
CA GLU A 370 16.31 -5.04 -30.85
C GLU A 370 16.00 -6.54 -30.79
N ARG A 371 16.75 -7.32 -31.56
CA ARG A 371 16.58 -8.77 -31.69
C ARG A 371 17.87 -9.48 -31.31
N ILE A 372 17.77 -10.63 -30.68
CA ILE A 372 18.94 -11.41 -30.25
C ILE A 372 19.87 -11.73 -31.44
N ASP A 373 19.32 -11.87 -32.67
CA ASP A 373 20.07 -12.14 -33.90
C ASP A 373 20.71 -10.88 -34.55
N GLY A 374 20.60 -9.70 -33.91
CA GLY A 374 21.17 -8.45 -34.42
C GLY A 374 20.43 -7.82 -35.59
N ARG A 375 19.25 -8.34 -35.97
CA ARG A 375 18.42 -7.82 -37.08
C ARG A 375 17.33 -6.88 -36.61
N GLY A 376 17.47 -6.37 -35.39
CA GLY A 376 16.56 -5.40 -34.80
C GLY A 376 16.91 -3.95 -35.14
N TYR A 377 16.26 -3.03 -34.47
CA TYR A 377 16.51 -1.59 -34.57
C TYR A 377 16.30 -0.93 -33.19
N PRO A 378 16.83 0.26 -32.93
CA PRO A 378 17.46 1.21 -33.87
C PRO A 378 18.98 1.00 -34.05
N MET A 379 19.65 0.23 -33.18
CA MET A 379 21.12 0.15 -33.19
C MET A 379 21.66 -1.17 -33.76
N GLY A 380 20.80 -2.19 -33.94
CA GLY A 380 21.22 -3.52 -34.42
C GLY A 380 22.05 -4.30 -33.40
N LEU A 381 21.76 -4.09 -32.07
CA LEU A 381 22.43 -4.82 -31.00
C LEU A 381 22.10 -6.31 -31.04
N ALA A 382 23.05 -7.17 -30.65
CA ALA A 382 22.88 -8.62 -30.67
C ALA A 382 23.14 -9.24 -29.27
N GLY A 383 22.44 -10.32 -28.96
CA GLY A 383 22.66 -11.10 -27.76
C GLY A 383 22.55 -10.29 -26.48
N HIS A 384 23.61 -10.34 -25.65
CA HIS A 384 23.66 -9.65 -24.38
C HIS A 384 24.05 -8.15 -24.46
N GLU A 385 24.39 -7.64 -25.63
CA GLU A 385 24.53 -6.20 -25.85
C GLU A 385 23.18 -5.49 -25.69
N ILE A 386 22.08 -6.20 -25.92
CA ILE A 386 20.73 -5.70 -25.73
C ILE A 386 20.47 -5.59 -24.21
N PRO A 387 20.11 -4.40 -23.70
CA PRO A 387 19.78 -4.21 -22.28
C PRO A 387 18.70 -5.19 -21.80
N GLU A 388 18.83 -5.68 -20.56
CA GLU A 388 17.91 -6.68 -20.01
C GLU A 388 16.45 -6.21 -20.04
N PHE A 389 16.18 -4.94 -19.72
CA PHE A 389 14.83 -4.38 -19.81
C PHE A 389 14.26 -4.43 -21.20
N ALA A 390 15.06 -4.15 -22.21
CA ALA A 390 14.64 -4.24 -23.61
C ALA A 390 14.26 -5.67 -24.01
N ARG A 391 15.08 -6.67 -23.61
CA ARG A 391 14.78 -8.09 -23.87
C ARG A 391 13.48 -8.54 -23.20
N VAL A 392 13.22 -8.05 -21.96
CA VAL A 392 11.98 -8.36 -21.23
C VAL A 392 10.77 -7.72 -21.92
N ILE A 393 10.87 -6.42 -22.27
CA ILE A 393 9.78 -5.69 -22.92
C ILE A 393 9.44 -6.31 -24.26
N ALA A 394 10.45 -6.67 -25.07
CA ALA A 394 10.26 -7.30 -26.40
C ALA A 394 9.40 -8.58 -26.32
N VAL A 395 9.60 -9.42 -25.31
CA VAL A 395 8.80 -10.63 -25.09
C VAL A 395 7.37 -10.30 -24.68
N ALA A 396 7.21 -9.37 -23.72
CA ALA A 396 5.89 -8.97 -23.23
C ALA A 396 5.06 -8.27 -24.31
N ASP A 397 5.67 -7.36 -25.07
CA ASP A 397 5.05 -6.66 -26.20
C ASP A 397 4.61 -7.63 -27.30
N ALA A 398 5.50 -8.53 -27.75
CA ALA A 398 5.17 -9.51 -28.76
C ALA A 398 4.01 -10.42 -28.32
N PHE A 399 3.97 -10.82 -27.04
CA PHE A 399 2.89 -11.65 -26.51
C PHE A 399 1.56 -10.90 -26.50
N ASP A 400 1.54 -9.67 -25.97
CA ASP A 400 0.32 -8.86 -25.97
C ASP A 400 -0.14 -8.55 -27.40
N SER A 401 0.78 -8.22 -28.30
CA SER A 401 0.49 -7.99 -29.71
C SER A 401 -0.10 -9.23 -30.39
N MET A 402 0.27 -10.44 -30.00
CA MET A 402 -0.30 -11.69 -30.53
C MET A 402 -1.67 -12.01 -29.95
N THR A 403 -1.90 -11.70 -28.68
CA THR A 403 -3.12 -12.07 -27.94
C THR A 403 -4.19 -10.96 -27.95
N SER A 404 -3.91 -9.83 -28.59
CA SER A 404 -4.85 -8.72 -28.79
C SER A 404 -5.42 -8.70 -30.21
N THR A 405 -6.72 -8.44 -30.36
CA THR A 405 -7.38 -8.29 -31.67
C THR A 405 -6.97 -6.96 -32.30
N ARG A 406 -6.55 -7.00 -33.57
CA ARG A 406 -6.28 -5.81 -34.40
C ARG A 406 -7.23 -5.80 -35.60
N SER A 407 -7.42 -4.63 -36.23
CA SER A 407 -8.38 -4.47 -37.36
C SER A 407 -8.19 -5.45 -38.51
N TYR A 408 -6.95 -5.95 -38.69
CA TYR A 408 -6.56 -6.84 -39.78
C TYR A 408 -6.18 -8.26 -39.32
N ARG A 409 -6.28 -8.55 -37.99
CA ARG A 409 -5.90 -9.86 -37.45
C ARG A 409 -6.64 -10.16 -36.15
N GLU A 410 -7.27 -11.31 -36.08
CA GLU A 410 -7.83 -11.87 -34.88
C GLU A 410 -6.75 -12.21 -33.83
N ALA A 411 -7.10 -12.13 -32.55
CA ALA A 411 -6.21 -12.53 -31.47
C ALA A 411 -5.89 -14.02 -31.54
N LYS A 412 -4.61 -14.37 -31.35
CA LYS A 412 -4.20 -15.77 -31.14
C LYS A 412 -4.59 -16.20 -29.71
N SER A 413 -4.83 -17.49 -29.51
CA SER A 413 -4.95 -18.05 -28.17
C SER A 413 -3.62 -17.93 -27.42
N ILE A 414 -3.68 -17.98 -26.08
CA ILE A 414 -2.50 -17.97 -25.21
C ILE A 414 -1.51 -19.09 -25.64
N ASP A 415 -2.02 -20.30 -25.88
CA ASP A 415 -1.19 -21.44 -26.28
C ASP A 415 -0.51 -21.21 -27.63
N GLN A 416 -1.23 -20.64 -28.62
CA GLN A 416 -0.66 -20.28 -29.90
C GLN A 416 0.42 -19.21 -29.78
N ALA A 417 0.21 -18.20 -28.93
CA ALA A 417 1.20 -17.16 -28.66
C ALA A 417 2.47 -17.72 -27.97
N ILE A 418 2.31 -18.66 -27.03
CA ILE A 418 3.42 -19.38 -26.41
C ILE A 418 4.24 -20.16 -27.44
N VAL A 419 3.58 -20.85 -28.38
CA VAL A 419 4.27 -21.56 -29.45
C VAL A 419 5.10 -20.62 -30.33
N GLU A 420 4.55 -19.43 -30.65
CA GLU A 420 5.28 -18.43 -31.44
C GLU A 420 6.48 -17.85 -30.68
N LEU A 421 6.33 -17.55 -29.37
CA LEU A 421 7.44 -17.11 -28.53
C LEU A 421 8.57 -18.14 -28.51
N ARG A 422 8.24 -19.44 -28.38
CA ARG A 422 9.24 -20.51 -28.41
C ARG A 422 9.96 -20.61 -29.74
N LYS A 423 9.26 -20.40 -30.85
CA LYS A 423 9.87 -20.39 -32.21
C LYS A 423 10.84 -19.20 -32.37
N GLY A 424 10.49 -18.04 -31.76
CA GLY A 424 11.33 -16.85 -31.81
C GLY A 424 12.50 -16.87 -30.83
N ALA A 425 12.53 -17.81 -29.89
CA ALA A 425 13.60 -17.91 -28.90
C ALA A 425 14.95 -18.23 -29.56
N GLY A 426 15.99 -17.45 -29.21
CA GLY A 426 17.33 -17.56 -29.80
C GLY A 426 17.51 -16.80 -31.11
N THR A 427 16.45 -16.24 -31.69
CA THR A 427 16.52 -15.39 -32.89
C THR A 427 15.95 -13.99 -32.61
N GLN A 428 14.67 -13.91 -32.37
CA GLN A 428 14.03 -12.65 -32.04
C GLN A 428 14.13 -12.35 -30.55
N PHE A 429 13.93 -13.34 -29.69
CA PHE A 429 13.80 -13.20 -28.24
C PHE A 429 14.92 -13.94 -27.48
N ASP A 430 15.22 -13.43 -26.28
CA ASP A 430 16.09 -14.11 -25.34
C ASP A 430 15.41 -15.40 -24.81
N PRO A 431 16.03 -16.58 -25.01
CA PRO A 431 15.44 -17.85 -24.58
C PRO A 431 15.15 -17.92 -23.07
N LEU A 432 15.99 -17.30 -22.23
CA LEU A 432 15.81 -17.29 -20.78
C LEU A 432 14.60 -16.44 -20.39
N ILE A 433 14.42 -15.31 -21.05
CA ILE A 433 13.28 -14.42 -20.82
C ILE A 433 11.98 -15.08 -21.27
N VAL A 434 11.98 -15.74 -22.44
CA VAL A 434 10.81 -16.51 -22.93
C VAL A 434 10.43 -17.61 -21.94
N GLN A 435 11.41 -18.37 -21.44
CA GLN A 435 11.17 -19.43 -20.45
C GLN A 435 10.59 -18.87 -19.15
N ALA A 436 11.16 -17.77 -18.65
CA ALA A 436 10.68 -17.09 -17.44
C ALA A 436 9.23 -16.61 -17.62
N PHE A 437 8.90 -16.03 -18.77
CA PHE A 437 7.54 -15.57 -19.03
C PHE A 437 6.53 -16.71 -19.07
N ILE A 438 6.85 -17.81 -19.76
CA ILE A 438 5.98 -18.99 -19.82
C ILE A 438 5.75 -19.58 -18.42
N ALA A 439 6.78 -19.64 -17.57
CA ALA A 439 6.65 -20.09 -16.18
C ALA A 439 5.76 -19.14 -15.35
N ALA A 440 5.91 -17.83 -15.54
CA ALA A 440 5.06 -16.84 -14.87
C ALA A 440 3.59 -16.93 -15.33
N LEU A 441 3.34 -17.12 -16.62
CA LEU A 441 1.98 -17.31 -17.17
C LEU A 441 1.29 -18.54 -16.58
N ALA A 442 2.02 -19.63 -16.38
CA ALA A 442 1.47 -20.85 -15.77
C ALA A 442 1.06 -20.65 -14.29
N GLN A 443 1.73 -19.75 -13.57
CA GLN A 443 1.44 -19.48 -12.16
C GLN A 443 0.32 -18.44 -11.95
N VAL A 444 0.32 -17.38 -12.76
CA VAL A 444 -0.53 -16.18 -12.54
C VAL A 444 -1.70 -16.14 -13.53
N GLY A 445 -1.56 -16.75 -14.71
CA GLY A 445 -2.50 -16.62 -15.82
C GLY A 445 -2.32 -15.31 -16.59
N TRP A 446 -3.13 -15.13 -17.62
CA TRP A 446 -3.19 -13.91 -18.43
C TRP A 446 -4.64 -13.54 -18.71
N GLU A 447 -5.02 -12.30 -18.39
CA GLU A 447 -6.32 -11.77 -18.74
C GLU A 447 -6.30 -11.27 -20.17
N LEU A 448 -7.06 -11.93 -21.03
CA LEU A 448 -7.25 -11.48 -22.41
C LEU A 448 -8.00 -10.12 -22.42
N PRO A 449 -7.63 -9.21 -23.34
CA PRO A 449 -8.43 -8.01 -23.55
C PRO A 449 -9.86 -8.42 -23.91
N GLY A 450 -10.85 -7.82 -23.23
CA GLY A 450 -12.25 -7.98 -23.63
C GLY A 450 -12.47 -7.54 -25.07
N PRO A 451 -13.59 -7.90 -25.72
CA PRO A 451 -13.90 -7.42 -27.06
C PRO A 451 -13.77 -5.90 -27.08
N ALA A 452 -13.07 -5.39 -28.08
CA ALA A 452 -12.81 -3.95 -28.24
C ALA A 452 -14.15 -3.22 -28.11
N GLY A 453 -14.36 -2.51 -27.02
CA GLY A 453 -15.58 -1.74 -26.77
C GLY A 453 -15.79 -0.75 -27.91
N ALA A 454 -17.06 -0.53 -28.29
CA ALA A 454 -17.44 0.50 -29.22
C ALA A 454 -16.78 1.84 -28.86
N PRO A 455 -16.46 2.72 -29.84
CA PRO A 455 -15.88 4.00 -29.57
C PRO A 455 -16.70 4.73 -28.47
N ILE A 456 -16.02 5.21 -27.43
CA ILE A 456 -16.68 6.06 -26.45
C ILE A 456 -17.16 7.30 -27.21
N ASP A 457 -18.47 7.43 -27.35
CA ASP A 457 -19.03 8.68 -27.88
C ASP A 457 -18.78 9.79 -26.86
N LEU A 458 -17.79 10.62 -27.15
CA LEU A 458 -17.41 11.74 -26.29
C LEU A 458 -18.56 12.72 -26.05
N ALA A 459 -19.61 12.68 -26.86
CA ALA A 459 -20.83 13.47 -26.68
C ALA A 459 -21.69 12.96 -25.48
N THR A 460 -21.47 11.73 -25.02
CA THR A 460 -22.19 11.12 -23.88
C THR A 460 -21.39 11.13 -22.58
N VAL A 461 -20.15 11.61 -22.59
CA VAL A 461 -19.31 11.71 -21.39
C VAL A 461 -19.75 12.92 -20.58
N THR A 462 -20.53 12.70 -19.54
CA THR A 462 -20.84 13.72 -18.53
C THR A 462 -19.73 13.78 -17.49
N VAL A 463 -19.01 14.90 -17.43
CA VAL A 463 -18.11 15.20 -16.32
C VAL A 463 -18.99 15.64 -15.16
N GLN A 464 -19.10 14.83 -14.12
CA GLN A 464 -19.69 15.29 -12.86
C GLN A 464 -18.65 16.13 -12.14
N ASP A 465 -18.89 17.42 -12.13
CA ASP A 465 -18.14 18.37 -11.31
C ASP A 465 -18.57 18.13 -9.85
N HIS A 466 -17.69 17.48 -9.10
CA HIS A 466 -17.87 17.42 -7.65
C HIS A 466 -17.21 18.65 -7.06
N ASP A 467 -17.94 19.40 -6.24
CA ASP A 467 -17.50 20.60 -5.49
C ASP A 467 -16.31 20.34 -4.51
N ASP A 468 -15.61 19.23 -4.65
CA ASP A 468 -14.38 18.90 -3.90
C ASP A 468 -13.18 18.97 -4.86
N PRO A 469 -12.36 20.05 -4.78
CA PRO A 469 -11.18 20.22 -5.64
C PRO A 469 -10.09 19.17 -5.41
N THR A 470 -10.26 18.26 -4.43
CA THR A 470 -9.31 17.17 -4.11
C THR A 470 -9.80 15.80 -4.55
N ALA A 471 -11.01 15.66 -5.08
CA ALA A 471 -11.52 14.39 -5.58
C ALA A 471 -10.95 14.10 -6.98
N PRO A 472 -10.47 12.88 -7.26
CA PRO A 472 -10.08 12.52 -8.63
C PRO A 472 -11.32 12.57 -9.53
N LEU A 473 -11.19 13.22 -10.69
CA LEU A 473 -12.20 13.21 -11.75
C LEU A 473 -12.61 11.77 -12.07
N GLN A 474 -13.82 11.39 -11.71
CA GLN A 474 -14.40 10.12 -12.12
C GLN A 474 -15.13 10.33 -13.43
N VAL A 475 -14.60 9.78 -14.51
CA VAL A 475 -15.31 9.70 -15.79
C VAL A 475 -16.26 8.50 -15.67
N VAL A 476 -17.54 8.77 -15.57
CA VAL A 476 -18.58 7.72 -15.65
C VAL A 476 -18.88 7.53 -17.13
N VAL A 477 -18.51 6.37 -17.65
CA VAL A 477 -18.90 5.91 -18.98
C VAL A 477 -20.19 5.10 -18.81
N PRO A 478 -21.24 5.39 -19.56
CA PRO A 478 -22.54 4.70 -19.48
C PRO A 478 -22.46 3.22 -19.83
#